data_e95e486ac2dd47c1f4261e41a210194b
#
_entry.id   e95e486ac2dd47c1f4261e41a210194b
#
_cell.length_a   1.000
_cell.length_b   1.000
_cell.length_c   1.000
_cell.angle_alpha   90.00
_cell.angle_beta   90.00
_cell.angle_gamma   90.00
#
_symmetry.space_group_name_H-M   'P 1'
#
loop_
_entity.id
_entity.type
_entity.pdbx_description
1 polymer ?
#
loop_
_entity_poly.entity_id
_entity_poly.type
_entity_poly.pdbx_seq_one_letter_code
_entity_poly.pdbx_strand_id
1 'polypeptide(L)'
;MRQILTLILFFGAAFLIIFFSKLTKNFCILDNECEWKITNCCTEEAGAKWECVNKKVFVEQECPKHVICPKIPSPKPNLYCVCENGKCVMK
;
A
#
# COMPACT_ATOMS: atom_id res chain seq x y z
N MET A 1 40.88 7.17 6.29
CA MET A 1 40.07 7.24 5.05
C MET A 1 39.30 5.98 4.75
N ARG A 2 39.91 4.78 4.81
CA ARG A 2 39.19 3.53 4.53
C ARG A 2 38.04 3.25 5.48
N GLN A 3 38.16 3.57 6.78
CA GLN A 3 37.13 3.34 7.78
C GLN A 3 35.90 4.22 7.58
N ILE A 4 36.10 5.46 7.14
CA ILE A 4 35.00 6.40 6.89
C ILE A 4 34.20 5.98 5.65
N LEU A 5 34.85 5.51 4.60
CA LEU A 5 34.18 5.01 3.38
C LEU A 5 33.34 3.78 3.67
N THR A 6 33.84 2.86 4.49
CA THR A 6 33.11 1.65 4.90
C THR A 6 31.85 2.02 5.70
N LEU A 7 31.95 2.99 6.63
CA LEU A 7 30.80 3.47 7.40
C LEU A 7 29.75 4.14 6.52
N ILE A 8 30.13 4.96 5.56
CA ILE A 8 29.22 5.63 4.63
C ILE A 8 28.47 4.60 3.78
N LEU A 9 29.15 3.57 3.28
CA LEU A 9 28.53 2.50 2.50
C LEU A 9 27.53 1.70 3.34
N PHE A 10 27.86 1.42 4.60
CA PHE A 10 27.01 0.67 5.50
C PHE A 10 25.73 1.45 5.84
N PHE A 11 25.83 2.73 6.15
CA PHE A 11 24.66 3.58 6.42
C PHE A 11 23.80 3.80 5.19
N GLY A 12 24.41 3.93 4.01
CA GLY A 12 23.69 4.06 2.76
C GLY A 12 22.85 2.82 2.42
N ALA A 13 23.40 1.63 2.62
CA ALA A 13 22.70 0.37 2.41
C ALA A 13 21.52 0.21 3.38
N ALA A 14 21.71 0.53 4.66
CA ALA A 14 20.63 0.49 5.65
C ALA A 14 19.51 1.46 5.32
N PHE A 15 19.82 2.65 4.86
CA PHE A 15 18.84 3.65 4.44
C PHE A 15 17.99 3.17 3.26
N LEU A 16 18.61 2.55 2.26
CA LEU A 16 17.92 1.98 1.10
C LEU A 16 16.95 0.87 1.51
N ILE A 17 17.35 -0.02 2.41
CA ILE A 17 16.49 -1.10 2.90
C ILE A 17 15.24 -0.54 3.60
N ILE A 18 15.39 0.47 4.45
CA ILE A 18 14.27 1.12 5.14
C ILE A 18 13.34 1.81 4.13
N PHE A 19 13.89 2.47 3.12
CA PHE A 19 13.11 3.14 2.09
C PHE A 19 12.29 2.14 1.27
N PHE A 20 12.86 1.01 0.88
CA PHE A 20 12.16 -0.03 0.14
C PHE A 20 11.03 -0.66 0.94
N SER A 21 11.21 -0.86 2.25
CA SER A 21 10.18 -1.48 3.08
C SER A 21 8.91 -0.64 3.18
N LYS A 22 9.01 0.69 3.08
CA LYS A 22 7.85 1.59 3.08
C LYS A 22 7.07 1.60 1.78
N LEU A 23 7.69 1.23 0.67
CA LEU A 23 7.09 1.24 -0.66
C LEU A 23 6.48 -0.10 -1.07
N THR A 24 6.70 -1.17 -0.29
CA THR A 24 6.34 -2.53 -0.70
C THR A 24 4.86 -2.76 -0.91
N LYS A 25 3.97 -2.10 -0.16
CA LYS A 25 2.52 -2.32 -0.32
C LYS A 25 1.97 -1.84 -1.67
N ASN A 26 2.64 -0.88 -2.31
CA ASN A 26 2.23 -0.32 -3.61
C ASN A 26 3.11 -0.79 -4.76
N PHE A 27 4.18 -1.52 -4.46
CA PHE A 27 5.10 -2.02 -5.49
C PHE A 27 4.45 -3.15 -6.28
N CYS A 28 4.59 -3.11 -7.59
CA CYS A 28 4.05 -4.16 -8.46
C CYS A 28 4.95 -4.38 -9.69
N ILE A 29 4.79 -5.55 -10.30
CA ILE A 29 5.47 -5.91 -11.56
C ILE A 29 4.42 -6.15 -12.65
N LEU A 30 3.29 -6.79 -12.28
CA LEU A 30 2.21 -7.13 -13.19
C LEU A 30 0.92 -6.44 -12.79
N ASP A 31 0.06 -6.13 -13.78
CA ASP A 31 -1.24 -5.49 -13.55
C ASP A 31 -2.15 -6.30 -12.62
N ASN A 32 -2.11 -7.63 -12.73
CA ASN A 32 -2.94 -8.50 -11.90
C ASN A 32 -2.52 -8.57 -10.43
N GLU A 33 -1.40 -7.96 -10.07
CA GLU A 33 -0.98 -7.86 -8.68
C GLU A 33 -1.69 -6.74 -7.92
N CYS A 34 -2.23 -5.77 -8.64
CA CYS A 34 -2.91 -4.62 -8.06
C CYS A 34 -4.40 -4.87 -7.91
N GLU A 35 -4.96 -4.51 -6.76
CA GLU A 35 -6.36 -4.73 -6.44
C GLU A 35 -6.88 -3.63 -5.53
N TRP A 36 -8.17 -3.34 -5.65
CA TRP A 36 -8.86 -2.46 -4.73
C TRP A 36 -9.10 -3.16 -3.39
N LYS A 37 -8.73 -2.52 -2.28
CA LYS A 37 -8.95 -3.01 -0.93
C LYS A 37 -9.53 -1.92 -0.05
N ILE A 38 -10.40 -2.32 0.87
CA ILE A 38 -10.94 -1.42 1.88
C ILE A 38 -9.98 -1.40 3.07
N THR A 39 -9.51 -0.21 3.46
CA THR A 39 -8.45 -0.05 4.47
C THR A 39 -8.92 0.51 5.81
N ASN A 40 -10.20 0.90 5.93
CA ASN A 40 -10.72 1.51 7.15
C ASN A 40 -11.75 0.65 7.89
N CYS A 41 -11.88 -0.63 7.56
CA CYS A 41 -12.83 -1.56 8.17
C CYS A 41 -14.31 -1.18 8.00
N CYS A 42 -14.63 -0.27 7.09
CA CYS A 42 -16.01 0.09 6.76
C CYS A 42 -16.48 -0.62 5.50
N THR A 43 -17.77 -0.75 5.30
CA THR A 43 -18.35 -1.38 4.12
C THR A 43 -18.63 -0.35 3.02
N GLU A 44 -18.91 -0.84 1.81
CA GLU A 44 -19.32 0.03 0.69
C GLU A 44 -20.55 0.88 1.02
N GLU A 45 -21.41 0.40 1.88
CA GLU A 45 -22.65 1.06 2.29
C GLU A 45 -22.41 2.10 3.39
N ALA A 46 -21.25 2.07 4.02
CA ALA A 46 -20.95 2.85 5.21
C ALA A 46 -19.54 3.45 5.18
N GLY A 47 -19.24 4.23 4.16
CA GLY A 47 -18.03 5.04 4.12
C GLY A 47 -16.71 4.29 3.97
N ALA A 48 -16.68 3.22 3.20
CA ALA A 48 -15.46 2.47 2.93
C ALA A 48 -14.37 3.34 2.31
N LYS A 49 -13.14 3.18 2.78
CA LYS A 49 -11.98 3.83 2.19
C LYS A 49 -11.27 2.83 1.28
N TRP A 50 -11.33 3.10 -0.02
CA TRP A 50 -10.73 2.24 -1.03
C TRP A 50 -9.31 2.65 -1.35
N GLU A 51 -8.41 1.67 -1.44
CA GLU A 51 -7.03 1.90 -1.87
C GLU A 51 -6.62 0.87 -2.90
N CYS A 52 -5.84 1.33 -3.90
CA CYS A 52 -5.26 0.48 -4.94
C CYS A 52 -3.90 -0.01 -4.44
N VAL A 53 -3.80 -1.29 -4.08
CA VAL A 53 -2.61 -1.87 -3.44
C VAL A 53 -2.22 -3.20 -4.10
N ASN A 54 -0.99 -3.65 -3.83
CA ASN A 54 -0.54 -4.97 -4.25
C ASN A 54 -1.14 -6.02 -3.32
N LYS A 55 -2.01 -6.87 -3.86
CA LYS A 55 -2.74 -7.89 -3.10
C LYS A 55 -1.84 -8.97 -2.47
N LYS A 56 -0.62 -9.16 -3.00
CA LYS A 56 0.32 -10.15 -2.48
C LYS A 56 1.06 -9.67 -1.24
N VAL A 57 1.22 -8.35 -1.10
CA VAL A 57 1.99 -7.73 -0.01
C VAL A 57 1.08 -7.06 1.01
N PHE A 58 -0.15 -6.76 0.64
CA PHE A 58 -1.11 -6.11 1.53
C PHE A 58 -1.55 -7.08 2.62
N VAL A 59 -1.31 -6.70 3.87
CA VAL A 59 -1.78 -7.46 5.04
C VAL A 59 -3.07 -6.82 5.53
N GLU A 60 -4.16 -7.59 5.53
CA GLU A 60 -5.43 -7.12 6.05
C GLU A 60 -5.33 -6.89 7.56
N GLN A 61 -5.72 -5.70 8.00
CA GLN A 61 -5.76 -5.39 9.42
C GLN A 61 -6.99 -6.04 10.05
N GLU A 62 -6.81 -6.58 11.27
CA GLU A 62 -7.95 -7.05 12.05
C GLU A 62 -8.82 -5.87 12.42
N CYS A 63 -10.10 -5.95 12.09
CA CYS A 63 -11.03 -4.90 12.41
C CYS A 63 -11.46 -4.98 13.87
N PRO A 64 -11.48 -3.87 14.63
CA PRO A 64 -11.99 -3.87 16.00
C PRO A 64 -13.48 -4.18 16.01
N LYS A 65 -13.99 -4.65 17.16
CA LYS A 65 -15.40 -5.02 17.28
C LYS A 65 -16.37 -3.84 17.07
N HIS A 66 -15.91 -2.64 17.37
CA HIS A 66 -16.71 -1.43 17.23
C HIS A 66 -15.98 -0.44 16.34
N VAL A 67 -16.41 -0.34 15.10
CA VAL A 67 -15.89 0.64 14.14
C VAL A 67 -17.01 1.64 13.86
N ILE A 68 -16.72 2.91 14.06
CA ILE A 68 -17.67 3.98 13.72
C ILE A 68 -17.47 4.31 12.24
N CYS A 69 -18.44 3.95 11.43
CA CYS A 69 -18.44 4.25 10.00
C CYS A 69 -19.54 5.25 9.67
N PRO A 70 -19.27 6.26 8.82
CA PRO A 70 -20.31 7.18 8.39
C PRO A 70 -21.33 6.44 7.53
N LYS A 71 -22.61 6.79 7.68
CA LYS A 71 -23.70 6.17 6.90
C LYS A 71 -23.81 6.80 5.52
N ILE A 72 -22.68 6.93 4.84
CA ILE A 72 -22.58 7.51 3.50
C ILE A 72 -22.13 6.40 2.55
N PRO A 73 -22.87 6.12 1.48
CA PRO A 73 -22.45 5.11 0.51
C PRO A 73 -21.07 5.47 -0.10
N SER A 74 -20.19 4.49 -0.16
CA SER A 74 -18.87 4.62 -0.73
C SER A 74 -18.61 3.42 -1.65
N PRO A 75 -19.20 3.42 -2.84
CA PRO A 75 -19.05 2.29 -3.76
C PRO A 75 -17.61 2.20 -4.27
N LYS A 76 -17.24 1.02 -4.73
CA LYS A 76 -15.93 0.80 -5.34
C LYS A 76 -15.70 1.81 -6.46
N PRO A 77 -14.55 2.50 -6.50
CA PRO A 77 -14.27 3.49 -7.54
C PRO A 77 -14.40 2.89 -8.95
N ASN A 78 -14.95 3.68 -9.87
CA ASN A 78 -15.12 3.27 -11.27
C ASN A 78 -13.82 3.52 -12.06
N LEU A 79 -12.70 3.18 -11.46
CA LEU A 79 -11.38 3.30 -12.05
C LEU A 79 -10.67 1.95 -11.95
N TYR A 80 -9.73 1.71 -12.85
CA TYR A 80 -8.92 0.51 -12.81
C TYR A 80 -7.76 0.66 -11.84
N CYS A 81 -7.48 -0.39 -11.08
CA CYS A 81 -6.30 -0.49 -10.24
C CYS A 81 -5.26 -1.29 -11.02
N VAL A 82 -4.27 -0.60 -11.56
CA VAL A 82 -3.27 -1.19 -12.46
C VAL A 82 -1.85 -0.93 -11.99
N CYS A 83 -0.91 -1.70 -12.52
CA CYS A 83 0.50 -1.54 -12.24
C CYS A 83 1.12 -0.63 -13.29
N GLU A 84 1.66 0.51 -12.87
CA GLU A 84 2.33 1.46 -13.75
C GLU A 84 3.63 1.94 -13.11
N ASN A 85 4.73 1.78 -13.83
CA ASN A 85 6.08 2.17 -13.38
C ASN A 85 6.45 1.57 -12.01
N GLY A 86 6.08 0.32 -11.78
CA GLY A 86 6.39 -0.38 -10.53
C GLY A 86 5.49 -0.04 -9.36
N LYS A 87 4.38 0.66 -9.60
CA LYS A 87 3.43 1.06 -8.56
C LYS A 87 2.00 0.76 -8.96
N CYS A 88 1.19 0.35 -7.98
CA CYS A 88 -0.25 0.25 -8.18
C CYS A 88 -0.87 1.65 -8.19
N VAL A 89 -1.55 1.99 -9.27
CA VAL A 89 -2.16 3.31 -9.45
C VAL A 89 -3.58 3.18 -9.97
N MET A 90 -4.38 4.21 -9.75
CA MET A 90 -5.73 4.33 -10.29
C MET A 90 -5.71 4.92 -11.70
N LYS A 91 -6.47 4.33 -12.59
CA LYS A 91 -6.48 4.79 -13.97
C LYS A 91 -7.86 4.77 -14.61
#